data_50e82fb7e6a75d9ff69daf51907cafbb
#
_entry.id   50e82fb7e6a75d9ff69daf51907cafbb
#
_cell.length_a   1.000
_cell.length_b   1.000
_cell.length_c   1.000
_cell.angle_alpha   90.00
_cell.angle_beta   90.00
_cell.angle_gamma   90.00
#
_symmetry.space_group_name_H-M   'P 1'
#
loop_
_entity.id
_entity.type
_entity.pdbx_description
1 polymer ?
#
loop_
_entity_poly.entity_id
_entity_poly.type
_entity_poly.pdbx_seq_one_letter_code
_entity_poly.pdbx_strand_id
1 'polypeptide(L)' 'MSEDINRLKVVLAERKRTNKWLDEQLGKDPATVSKWCTNKAQPGLETLVEISKVLGVDVKELLWPSIQ' A
#
# COMPACT_ATOMS: atom_id res chain seq x y z
N MET A 1 -1.82 2.09 -20.42
CA MET A 1 -2.86 2.18 -19.40
C MET A 1 -2.45 1.43 -18.15
N SER A 2 -2.59 2.07 -17.06
CA SER A 2 -2.15 1.49 -15.81
C SER A 2 -3.09 0.38 -15.35
N GLU A 3 -2.50 -0.66 -14.84
CA GLU A 3 -3.25 -1.75 -14.24
C GLU A 3 -3.13 -1.69 -12.73
N ASP A 4 -3.08 -0.49 -12.19
CA ASP A 4 -2.91 -0.31 -10.75
C ASP A 4 -4.06 -0.95 -10.00
N ILE A 5 -3.72 -1.83 -9.09
CA ILE A 5 -4.70 -2.51 -8.25
C ILE A 5 -4.78 -1.82 -6.90
N ASN A 6 -3.62 -1.51 -6.31
CA ASN A 6 -3.62 -0.84 -5.03
C ASN A 6 -3.32 0.64 -5.21
N ARG A 7 -3.79 1.44 -4.25
CA ARG A 7 -3.52 2.86 -4.23
C ARG A 7 -2.65 3.22 -3.03
N LEU A 8 -1.71 2.34 -2.71
CA LEU A 8 -0.87 2.52 -1.53
C LEU A 8 -0.07 3.81 -1.60
N LYS A 9 0.48 4.10 -2.78
CA LYS A 9 1.26 5.32 -2.96
C LYS A 9 0.42 6.56 -2.66
N VAL A 10 -0.84 6.56 -3.12
CA VAL A 10 -1.75 7.68 -2.90
C VAL A 10 -2.05 7.84 -1.41
N VAL A 11 -2.34 6.73 -0.74
CA VAL A 11 -2.70 6.77 0.67
C VAL A 11 -1.52 7.22 1.52
N LEU A 12 -0.32 6.74 1.20
CA LEU A 12 0.88 7.19 1.91
C LEU A 12 1.03 8.70 1.79
N ALA A 13 0.85 9.22 0.57
CA ALA A 13 0.96 10.66 0.34
C ALA A 13 -0.09 11.43 1.14
N GLU A 14 -1.32 10.92 1.14
CA GLU A 14 -2.41 11.55 1.90
C GLU A 14 -2.12 11.58 3.40
N ARG A 15 -1.46 10.54 3.90
CA ARG A 15 -1.11 10.45 5.31
C ARG A 15 0.25 11.07 5.60
N LYS A 16 0.91 11.63 4.58
CA LYS A 16 2.22 12.27 4.72
C LYS A 16 3.26 11.31 5.27
N ARG A 17 3.23 10.08 4.76
CA ARG A 17 4.19 9.04 5.13
C ARG A 17 4.99 8.62 3.92
N THR A 18 6.18 8.10 4.16
CA THR A 18 7.08 7.65 3.10
C THR A 18 7.06 6.13 2.99
N ASN A 19 7.57 5.62 1.86
CA ASN A 19 7.78 4.18 1.71
C ASN A 19 8.69 3.66 2.81
N LYS A 20 9.73 4.42 3.12
CA LYS A 20 10.69 4.01 4.15
C LYS A 20 10.00 3.87 5.50
N TRP A 21 9.13 4.81 5.84
CA TRP A 21 8.37 4.72 7.07
C TRP A 21 7.55 3.44 7.10
N LEU A 22 6.91 3.13 6.00
CA LEU A 22 6.05 1.95 5.95
C LEU A 22 6.85 0.66 6.06
N ASP A 23 7.97 0.56 5.34
CA ASP A 23 8.76 -0.66 5.41
C ASP A 23 9.32 -0.88 6.82
N GLU A 24 9.63 0.19 7.54
CA GLU A 24 10.07 0.10 8.92
C GLU A 24 8.95 -0.39 9.83
N GLN A 25 7.73 0.14 9.61
CA GLN A 25 6.59 -0.27 10.43
C GLN A 25 6.26 -1.76 10.24
N LEU A 26 6.42 -2.25 9.03
CA LEU A 26 6.07 -3.63 8.71
C LEU A 26 7.24 -4.59 8.86
N GLY A 27 8.45 -4.08 9.03
CA GLY A 27 9.63 -4.94 9.05
C GLY A 27 9.88 -5.59 7.71
N LYS A 28 9.56 -4.90 6.62
CA LYS A 28 9.72 -5.44 5.27
C LYS A 28 10.89 -4.79 4.57
N ASP A 29 11.37 -5.48 3.54
CA ASP A 29 12.44 -5.00 2.70
C ASP A 29 11.97 -3.78 1.90
N PRO A 30 12.78 -2.70 1.83
CA PRO A 30 12.38 -1.52 1.07
C PRO A 30 12.04 -1.82 -0.40
N ALA A 31 12.74 -2.76 -1.02
CA ALA A 31 12.44 -3.12 -2.41
C ALA A 31 11.05 -3.71 -2.54
N THR A 32 10.62 -4.49 -1.55
CA THR A 32 9.28 -5.09 -1.56
C THR A 32 8.20 -4.02 -1.49
N VAL A 33 8.36 -3.07 -0.56
CA VAL A 33 7.38 -2.00 -0.41
C VAL A 33 7.35 -1.13 -1.66
N SER A 34 8.51 -0.86 -2.25
CA SER A 34 8.57 -0.08 -3.48
C SER A 34 7.79 -0.75 -4.61
N LYS A 35 7.89 -2.08 -4.72
CA LYS A 35 7.14 -2.81 -5.75
C LYS A 35 5.64 -2.70 -5.53
N TRP A 36 5.20 -2.72 -4.27
CA TRP A 36 3.78 -2.52 -3.97
C TRP A 36 3.32 -1.13 -4.39
N CYS A 37 4.11 -0.11 -4.10
CA CYS A 37 3.73 1.26 -4.40
C CYS A 37 3.68 1.53 -5.89
N THR A 38 4.47 0.81 -6.68
CA THR A 38 4.47 0.96 -8.13
C THR A 38 3.58 -0.07 -8.82
N ASN A 39 2.89 -0.90 -8.05
CA ASN A 39 2.00 -1.95 -8.54
C ASN A 39 2.70 -3.00 -9.39
N LYS A 40 4.00 -3.15 -9.20
CA LYS A 40 4.73 -4.25 -9.83
C LYS A 40 4.48 -5.57 -9.13
N ALA A 41 4.13 -5.50 -7.84
CA ALA A 41 3.73 -6.65 -7.05
C ALA A 41 2.67 -6.17 -6.08
N GLN A 42 1.92 -7.10 -5.51
CA GLN A 42 0.85 -6.75 -4.59
C GLN A 42 1.11 -7.36 -3.23
N PRO A 43 0.80 -6.65 -2.15
CA PRO A 43 0.87 -7.27 -0.82
C PRO A 43 -0.23 -8.31 -0.68
N GLY A 44 0.03 -9.34 0.13
CA GLY A 44 -0.98 -10.33 0.43
C GLY A 44 -2.09 -9.73 1.28
N LEU A 45 -3.18 -10.48 1.42
CA LEU A 45 -4.33 -9.96 2.16
C LEU A 45 -3.99 -9.65 3.61
N GLU A 46 -3.22 -10.51 4.27
CA GLU A 46 -2.85 -10.26 5.66
C GLU A 46 -1.99 -9.01 5.76
N THR A 47 -1.10 -8.82 4.79
CA THR A 47 -0.27 -7.65 4.79
C THR A 47 -1.08 -6.39 4.54
N LEU A 48 -2.09 -6.47 3.67
CA LEU A 48 -2.99 -5.33 3.46
C LEU A 48 -3.69 -4.92 4.74
N VAL A 49 -4.13 -5.90 5.52
CA VAL A 49 -4.76 -5.60 6.80
C VAL A 49 -3.78 -4.91 7.74
N GLU A 50 -2.55 -5.38 7.78
CA GLU A 50 -1.53 -4.74 8.60
C GLU A 50 -1.29 -3.30 8.17
N ILE A 51 -1.18 -3.09 6.86
CA ILE A 51 -0.97 -1.74 6.32
C ILE A 51 -2.12 -0.84 6.71
N SER A 52 -3.36 -1.32 6.61
CA SER A 52 -4.51 -0.52 6.96
C SER A 52 -4.47 -0.09 8.42
N LYS A 53 -4.06 -1.00 9.31
CA LYS A 53 -3.97 -0.68 10.73
C LYS A 53 -2.89 0.34 11.00
N VAL A 54 -1.74 0.19 10.35
CA VAL A 54 -0.62 1.09 10.56
C VAL A 54 -0.93 2.50 10.06
N LEU A 55 -1.65 2.58 8.94
CA LEU A 55 -2.02 3.86 8.35
C LEU A 55 -3.31 4.43 8.92
N GLY A 56 -4.07 3.63 9.67
CA GLY A 56 -5.33 4.09 10.22
C GLY A 56 -6.40 4.30 9.18
N VAL A 57 -6.44 3.44 8.17
CA VAL A 57 -7.42 3.51 7.10
C VAL A 57 -8.11 2.16 6.95
N ASP A 58 -9.26 2.17 6.28
CA ASP A 58 -9.95 0.94 5.96
C ASP A 58 -9.19 0.23 4.83
N VAL A 59 -9.19 -1.11 4.87
CA VAL A 59 -8.52 -1.90 3.83
C VAL A 59 -8.99 -1.50 2.43
N LYS A 60 -10.29 -1.25 2.28
CA LYS A 60 -10.82 -0.91 0.96
C LYS A 60 -10.23 0.38 0.42
N GLU A 61 -9.73 1.26 1.28
CA GLU A 61 -9.11 2.50 0.82
C GLU A 61 -7.75 2.25 0.19
N LEU A 62 -7.19 1.07 0.38
CA LEU A 62 -5.91 0.72 -0.22
C LEU A 62 -6.04 0.16 -1.62
N LEU A 63 -7.25 0.02 -2.12
CA LEU A 63 -7.51 -0.58 -3.42
C LEU A 63 -8.26 0.39 -4.32
N TRP A 64 -7.92 0.38 -5.60
CA TRP A 64 -8.70 1.11 -6.58
C TRP A 64 -10.00 0.36 -6.86
N PRO A 65 -11.12 1.05 -7.01
CA PRO A 65 -12.37 0.37 -7.38
C PRO A 65 -12.20 -0.32 -8.74
N SER A 66 -12.68 -1.54 -8.83
CA SER A 66 -12.62 -2.29 -10.08
C SER A 66 -13.97 -2.39 -10.76
N ILE A 67 -15.01 -1.87 -10.13
CA ILE A 67 -16.36 -1.91 -10.66
C ILE A 67 -16.74 -0.53 -11.13
N GLN A 68 -17.35 -0.48 -12.30
CA GLN A 68 -17.83 0.77 -12.87
C GLN A 68 -19.32 0.90 -12.70
#